data_5175651731dc1e683285e3d512259198
#
_entry.id   5175651731dc1e683285e3d512259198
#
_cell.length_a   1.000
_cell.length_b   1.000
_cell.length_c   1.000
_cell.angle_alpha   90.00
_cell.angle_beta   90.00
_cell.angle_gamma   90.00
#
_symmetry.space_group_name_H-M   'P 1'
#
loop_
_entity.id
_entity.type
_entity.pdbx_description
1 polymer ?
#
loop_
_entity_poly.entity_id
_entity_poly.type
_entity_poly.pdbx_seq_one_letter_code
_entity_poly.pdbx_strand_id
1 'polypeptide(L)'
;MSQTTPAATDRLAQLPLPPGPRVPGVVQTALFSHRDRITPWLRKHYGDVIAVSVLGRPSVLVCSPELNRSVLSGEPTTFHAGEGRIQGIRNVMGEGSVVTTDEAAHQRLRKLLVPPFNGAALRGYRDMMKELAAREIGRWPVGTPFAAQPRMNAVTLEMMLRVVLGLREGPQLDALRVPFSRLVSASMAVYAGEVVPQLQRFGPWKRFRQLRERIDDALYAEIRERRSAGTTADRGDVLSQLIATQVDGDRLSDAELRDQMVTLLLAGHETTAITLSWTLHDLAHDQALQDKAIAAVDTGDDKYFEAVIKESMRLHPVFYAVARRLTHDIELGGYRVPAGYTVFAGIGPVQSDPGQHADPHAFRPERFFDGSATAWNWLPFGAGVRRCLGGGFAMMESTAILREVLLNYRLSPGRSRPETARARHVVYIPSHGARIIAHRRAK
;
A
#
# COMPACT_ATOMS: atom_id res chain seq x y z
N MET A 1 -21.44 -23.32 -12.28
CA MET A 1 -22.30 -23.52 -11.09
C MET A 1 -21.83 -24.81 -10.40
N SER A 2 -20.99 -24.70 -9.38
CA SER A 2 -20.56 -25.84 -8.57
C SER A 2 -21.70 -26.17 -7.62
N GLN A 3 -22.34 -27.32 -7.79
CA GLN A 3 -23.35 -27.85 -6.87
C GLN A 3 -22.62 -28.24 -5.57
N THR A 4 -22.76 -27.44 -4.53
CA THR A 4 -22.37 -27.83 -3.17
C THR A 4 -23.23 -29.03 -2.74
N THR A 5 -22.59 -30.15 -2.48
CA THR A 5 -23.25 -31.40 -2.05
C THR A 5 -23.96 -31.15 -0.71
N PRO A 6 -25.21 -31.61 -0.48
CA PRO A 6 -25.98 -31.36 0.76
C PRO A 6 -25.24 -31.70 2.06
N ALA A 7 -24.42 -32.73 2.06
CA ALA A 7 -23.60 -33.16 3.21
C ALA A 7 -22.53 -32.13 3.64
N ALA A 8 -22.03 -31.30 2.71
CA ALA A 8 -21.02 -30.28 3.02
C ALA A 8 -21.67 -29.05 3.69
N THR A 9 -22.88 -28.71 3.30
CA THR A 9 -23.66 -27.60 3.87
C THR A 9 -24.08 -27.89 5.31
N ASP A 10 -24.50 -29.15 5.61
CA ASP A 10 -24.87 -29.57 6.95
C ASP A 10 -23.68 -29.59 7.91
N ARG A 11 -22.52 -30.03 7.44
CA ARG A 11 -21.26 -30.00 8.23
C ARG A 11 -20.84 -28.56 8.57
N LEU A 12 -20.92 -27.65 7.61
CA LEU A 12 -20.54 -26.26 7.81
C LEU A 12 -21.45 -25.56 8.84
N ALA A 13 -22.76 -25.86 8.80
CA ALA A 13 -23.74 -25.32 9.75
C ALA A 13 -23.49 -25.73 11.20
N GLN A 14 -22.83 -26.89 11.43
CA GLN A 14 -22.50 -27.40 12.76
C GLN A 14 -21.23 -26.79 13.36
N LEU A 15 -20.38 -26.14 12.54
CA LEU A 15 -19.15 -25.53 13.06
C LEU A 15 -19.46 -24.30 13.94
N PRO A 16 -18.67 -24.11 15.05
CA PRO A 16 -18.82 -22.95 15.89
C PRO A 16 -18.44 -21.67 15.14
N LEU A 17 -18.94 -20.52 15.58
CA LEU A 17 -18.47 -19.22 15.13
C LEU A 17 -17.12 -18.89 15.78
N PRO A 18 -16.27 -18.06 15.11
CA PRO A 18 -15.00 -17.64 15.68
C PRO A 18 -15.16 -16.97 17.04
N PRO A 19 -14.28 -17.26 18.01
CA PRO A 19 -14.27 -16.57 19.29
C PRO A 19 -13.74 -15.13 19.16
N GLY A 20 -14.13 -14.26 20.11
CA GLY A 20 -13.65 -12.86 20.11
C GLY A 20 -14.08 -12.08 21.35
N PRO A 21 -13.59 -10.84 21.51
CA PRO A 21 -13.86 -10.02 22.66
C PRO A 21 -15.34 -9.62 22.75
N ARG A 22 -15.92 -9.79 23.95
CA ARG A 22 -17.32 -9.45 24.27
C ARG A 22 -17.44 -7.97 24.72
N VAL A 23 -16.92 -7.04 23.92
CA VAL A 23 -17.07 -5.60 24.18
C VAL A 23 -17.87 -4.94 23.05
N PRO A 24 -18.54 -3.80 23.31
CA PRO A 24 -19.33 -3.13 22.28
C PRO A 24 -18.54 -2.84 21.01
N GLY A 25 -19.16 -2.97 19.83
CA GLY A 25 -18.50 -2.78 18.54
C GLY A 25 -17.88 -1.39 18.33
N VAL A 26 -18.43 -0.35 19.00
CA VAL A 26 -17.84 0.99 18.99
C VAL A 26 -16.47 1.00 19.70
N VAL A 27 -16.33 0.26 20.79
CA VAL A 27 -15.05 0.11 21.51
C VAL A 27 -14.06 -0.68 20.65
N GLN A 28 -14.50 -1.78 20.02
CA GLN A 28 -13.65 -2.55 19.13
C GLN A 28 -13.16 -1.69 17.94
N THR A 29 -14.03 -0.87 17.36
CA THR A 29 -13.68 0.06 16.28
C THR A 29 -12.65 1.11 16.74
N ALA A 30 -12.81 1.66 17.92
CA ALA A 30 -11.83 2.60 18.51
C ALA A 30 -10.47 1.92 18.74
N LEU A 31 -10.48 0.70 19.25
CA LEU A 31 -9.27 -0.11 19.46
C LEU A 31 -8.62 -0.56 18.14
N PHE A 32 -9.36 -0.60 17.05
CA PHE A 32 -8.81 -1.02 15.75
C PHE A 32 -7.69 -0.12 15.24
N SER A 33 -7.64 1.15 15.66
CA SER A 33 -6.51 2.05 15.40
C SER A 33 -5.21 1.63 16.12
N HIS A 34 -5.31 0.79 17.16
CA HIS A 34 -4.20 0.25 17.96
C HIS A 34 -4.05 -1.27 17.77
N ARG A 35 -4.51 -1.80 16.66
CA ARG A 35 -4.52 -3.26 16.37
C ARG A 35 -3.12 -3.88 16.43
N ASP A 36 -2.08 -3.14 16.10
CA ASP A 36 -0.68 -3.56 16.22
C ASP A 36 -0.31 -3.95 17.67
N ARG A 37 -0.86 -3.24 18.66
CA ARG A 37 -0.59 -3.46 20.08
C ARG A 37 -1.50 -4.51 20.71
N ILE A 38 -2.76 -4.57 20.27
CA ILE A 38 -3.76 -5.46 20.89
C ILE A 38 -3.81 -6.85 20.25
N THR A 39 -3.43 -7.00 18.99
CA THR A 39 -3.50 -8.30 18.29
C THR A 39 -2.68 -9.40 18.96
N PRO A 40 -1.46 -9.18 19.47
CA PRO A 40 -0.72 -10.22 20.19
C PRO A 40 -1.49 -10.75 21.40
N TRP A 41 -2.14 -9.87 22.16
CA TRP A 41 -2.99 -10.25 23.29
C TRP A 41 -4.24 -11.02 22.83
N LEU A 42 -4.92 -10.52 21.77
CA LEU A 42 -6.10 -11.21 21.22
C LEU A 42 -5.74 -12.61 20.72
N ARG A 43 -4.64 -12.75 19.97
CA ARG A 43 -4.16 -14.02 19.44
C ARG A 43 -3.86 -15.03 20.56
N LYS A 44 -3.23 -14.58 21.66
CA LYS A 44 -2.96 -15.42 22.83
C LYS A 44 -4.23 -15.96 23.49
N HIS A 45 -5.34 -15.19 23.48
CA HIS A 45 -6.59 -15.55 24.17
C HIS A 45 -7.59 -16.28 23.28
N TYR A 46 -7.61 -15.99 21.97
CA TYR A 46 -8.63 -16.47 21.05
C TYR A 46 -8.07 -17.33 19.90
N GLY A 47 -6.75 -17.46 19.80
CA GLY A 47 -6.11 -18.20 18.72
C GLY A 47 -5.95 -17.37 17.44
N ASP A 48 -5.76 -18.07 16.31
CA ASP A 48 -5.43 -17.44 15.01
C ASP A 48 -6.66 -16.97 14.20
N VAL A 49 -7.88 -17.27 14.65
CA VAL A 49 -9.14 -16.84 14.02
C VAL A 49 -9.96 -16.09 15.05
N ILE A 50 -10.03 -14.77 14.91
CA ILE A 50 -10.55 -13.89 15.97
C ILE A 50 -11.73 -13.08 15.42
N ALA A 51 -12.94 -13.28 16.00
CA ALA A 51 -14.08 -12.43 15.68
C ALA A 51 -13.87 -11.01 16.23
N VAL A 52 -14.09 -10.02 15.39
CA VAL A 52 -14.01 -8.59 15.73
C VAL A 52 -15.15 -7.82 15.05
N SER A 53 -15.45 -6.63 15.55
CA SER A 53 -16.38 -5.70 14.90
C SER A 53 -15.64 -4.44 14.48
N VAL A 54 -15.66 -4.15 13.18
CA VAL A 54 -15.00 -2.96 12.63
C VAL A 54 -16.03 -2.09 11.92
N LEU A 55 -16.19 -0.86 12.38
CA LEU A 55 -17.22 0.08 11.89
C LEU A 55 -18.63 -0.51 11.90
N GLY A 56 -18.98 -1.27 12.96
CA GLY A 56 -20.27 -1.93 13.10
C GLY A 56 -20.48 -3.15 12.20
N ARG A 57 -19.47 -3.58 11.44
CA ARG A 57 -19.53 -4.75 10.57
C ARG A 57 -18.89 -5.96 11.23
N PRO A 58 -19.57 -7.13 11.25
CA PRO A 58 -18.97 -8.35 11.75
C PRO A 58 -17.78 -8.73 10.88
N SER A 59 -16.67 -9.06 11.53
CA SER A 59 -15.40 -9.29 10.86
C SER A 59 -14.61 -10.39 11.58
N VAL A 60 -13.63 -10.95 10.90
CA VAL A 60 -12.70 -11.94 11.43
C VAL A 60 -11.28 -11.51 11.09
N LEU A 61 -10.38 -11.50 12.07
CA LEU A 61 -8.94 -11.34 11.84
C LEU A 61 -8.29 -12.72 11.85
N VAL A 62 -7.48 -13.03 10.83
CA VAL A 62 -6.66 -14.25 10.79
C VAL A 62 -5.19 -13.90 10.95
N CYS A 63 -4.46 -14.71 11.70
CA CYS A 63 -3.13 -14.39 12.23
C CYS A 63 -2.04 -15.42 11.85
N SER A 64 -2.32 -16.44 11.04
CA SER A 64 -1.31 -17.42 10.62
C SER A 64 -1.04 -17.39 9.10
N PRO A 65 0.14 -17.84 8.63
CA PRO A 65 0.46 -17.93 7.20
C PRO A 65 -0.51 -18.82 6.43
N GLU A 66 -0.92 -19.95 7.00
CA GLU A 66 -1.82 -20.93 6.37
C GLU A 66 -3.21 -20.32 6.15
N LEU A 67 -3.76 -19.64 7.17
CA LEU A 67 -5.03 -18.94 7.06
C LEU A 67 -4.96 -17.75 6.10
N ASN A 68 -3.86 -17.01 6.14
CA ASN A 68 -3.61 -15.94 5.15
C ASN A 68 -3.56 -16.49 3.73
N ARG A 69 -2.91 -17.65 3.54
CA ARG A 69 -2.88 -18.34 2.24
C ARG A 69 -4.28 -18.69 1.77
N SER A 70 -5.11 -19.29 2.63
CA SER A 70 -6.50 -19.65 2.31
C SER A 70 -7.31 -18.43 1.88
N VAL A 71 -7.15 -17.28 2.56
CA VAL A 71 -7.88 -16.05 2.27
C VAL A 71 -7.34 -15.31 1.03
N LEU A 72 -6.02 -15.22 0.87
CA LEU A 72 -5.39 -14.42 -0.19
C LEU A 72 -5.32 -15.14 -1.53
N SER A 73 -5.26 -16.48 -1.52
CA SER A 73 -5.27 -17.33 -2.72
C SER A 73 -6.60 -18.03 -2.95
N GLY A 74 -7.61 -17.77 -2.10
CA GLY A 74 -8.94 -18.33 -2.24
C GLY A 74 -9.65 -17.81 -3.50
N GLU A 75 -10.75 -18.48 -3.84
CA GLU A 75 -11.54 -18.19 -5.03
C GLU A 75 -12.02 -16.73 -5.08
N PRO A 76 -11.80 -16.01 -6.17
CA PRO A 76 -12.23 -14.61 -6.32
C PRO A 76 -13.74 -14.40 -6.13
N THR A 77 -14.55 -15.42 -6.41
CA THR A 77 -16.00 -15.41 -6.21
C THR A 77 -16.42 -15.55 -4.75
N THR A 78 -15.50 -16.02 -3.89
CA THR A 78 -15.71 -16.15 -2.43
C THR A 78 -15.20 -14.93 -1.68
N PHE A 79 -14.02 -14.41 -2.07
CA PHE A 79 -13.27 -13.40 -1.31
C PHE A 79 -13.21 -12.07 -2.07
N HIS A 80 -14.25 -11.25 -1.96
CA HIS A 80 -14.33 -9.95 -2.62
C HIS A 80 -13.42 -8.92 -1.94
N ALA A 81 -12.40 -8.46 -2.65
CA ALA A 81 -11.49 -7.43 -2.17
C ALA A 81 -12.04 -6.01 -2.39
N GLY A 82 -12.74 -5.78 -3.49
CA GLY A 82 -13.35 -4.50 -3.82
C GLY A 82 -14.47 -4.16 -2.83
N GLU A 83 -15.38 -5.10 -2.56
CA GLU A 83 -16.42 -4.93 -1.57
C GLU A 83 -15.91 -4.85 -0.12
N GLY A 84 -14.74 -5.42 0.14
CA GLY A 84 -14.06 -5.31 1.43
C GLY A 84 -13.55 -3.91 1.75
N ARG A 85 -13.55 -2.98 0.78
CA ARG A 85 -13.07 -1.60 0.96
C ARG A 85 -14.12 -0.71 1.64
N ILE A 86 -13.62 0.31 2.32
CA ILE A 86 -14.48 1.37 2.90
C ILE A 86 -15.11 2.16 1.75
N GLN A 87 -16.44 2.38 1.80
CA GLN A 87 -17.20 3.04 0.73
C GLN A 87 -16.62 4.41 0.32
N GLY A 88 -16.16 5.20 1.27
CA GLY A 88 -15.55 6.50 0.96
C GLY A 88 -14.29 6.40 0.09
N ILE A 89 -13.49 5.36 0.25
CA ILE A 89 -12.32 5.10 -0.62
C ILE A 89 -12.79 4.67 -2.01
N ARG A 90 -13.81 3.82 -2.09
CA ARG A 90 -14.40 3.39 -3.36
C ARG A 90 -14.88 4.58 -4.18
N ASN A 91 -15.60 5.51 -3.55
CA ASN A 91 -16.15 6.68 -4.23
C ASN A 91 -15.04 7.63 -4.77
N VAL A 92 -13.89 7.70 -4.11
CA VAL A 92 -12.75 8.52 -4.57
C VAL A 92 -11.98 7.85 -5.70
N MET A 93 -11.71 6.55 -5.58
CA MET A 93 -10.97 5.79 -6.61
C MET A 93 -11.81 5.55 -7.86
N GLY A 94 -13.12 5.50 -7.72
CA GLY A 94 -14.08 5.18 -8.77
C GLY A 94 -14.47 3.70 -8.80
N GLU A 95 -15.62 3.43 -9.40
CA GLU A 95 -16.17 2.06 -9.51
C GLU A 95 -15.42 1.22 -10.55
N GLY A 96 -14.80 1.87 -11.55
CA GLY A 96 -13.96 1.23 -12.57
C GLY A 96 -12.51 1.00 -12.13
N SER A 97 -12.16 1.27 -10.87
CA SER A 97 -10.80 1.02 -10.37
C SER A 97 -10.53 -0.47 -10.19
N VAL A 98 -9.31 -0.92 -10.54
CA VAL A 98 -8.84 -2.29 -10.28
C VAL A 98 -8.86 -2.65 -8.78
N VAL A 99 -8.85 -1.67 -7.89
CA VAL A 99 -8.89 -1.85 -6.43
C VAL A 99 -10.31 -2.04 -5.92
N THR A 100 -11.31 -1.47 -6.58
CA THR A 100 -12.72 -1.47 -6.14
C THR A 100 -13.59 -2.50 -6.85
N THR A 101 -13.10 -3.10 -7.94
CA THR A 101 -13.78 -4.16 -8.69
C THR A 101 -13.44 -5.54 -8.15
N ASP A 102 -14.32 -6.52 -8.42
CA ASP A 102 -14.13 -7.93 -8.05
C ASP A 102 -14.30 -8.84 -9.28
N GLU A 103 -14.00 -10.12 -9.14
CA GLU A 103 -14.20 -11.20 -10.10
C GLU A 103 -13.69 -10.88 -11.53
N ALA A 104 -14.53 -11.12 -12.55
CA ALA A 104 -14.19 -10.93 -13.96
C ALA A 104 -13.81 -9.47 -14.29
N ALA A 105 -14.50 -8.49 -13.69
CA ALA A 105 -14.18 -7.08 -13.89
C ALA A 105 -12.76 -6.75 -13.39
N HIS A 106 -12.39 -7.24 -12.22
CA HIS A 106 -11.02 -7.09 -11.72
C HIS A 106 -10.00 -7.78 -12.62
N GLN A 107 -10.27 -9.03 -13.04
CA GLN A 107 -9.35 -9.79 -13.89
C GLN A 107 -9.11 -9.08 -15.22
N ARG A 108 -10.18 -8.57 -15.84
CA ARG A 108 -10.13 -7.76 -17.06
C ARG A 108 -9.21 -6.53 -16.89
N LEU A 109 -9.51 -5.70 -15.88
CA LEU A 109 -8.72 -4.50 -15.60
C LEU A 109 -7.26 -4.83 -15.30
N ARG A 110 -7.01 -5.88 -14.54
CA ARG A 110 -5.65 -6.29 -14.21
C ARG A 110 -4.84 -6.70 -15.45
N LYS A 111 -5.44 -7.43 -16.41
CA LYS A 111 -4.78 -7.77 -17.68
C LYS A 111 -4.37 -6.51 -18.45
N LEU A 112 -5.24 -5.50 -18.51
CA LEU A 112 -4.96 -4.25 -19.21
C LEU A 112 -3.90 -3.39 -18.50
N LEU A 113 -3.79 -3.49 -17.16
CA LEU A 113 -2.88 -2.68 -16.35
C LEU A 113 -1.46 -3.26 -16.20
N VAL A 114 -1.25 -4.55 -16.45
CA VAL A 114 0.06 -5.21 -16.26
C VAL A 114 1.17 -4.68 -17.19
N PRO A 115 0.94 -4.39 -18.47
CA PRO A 115 2.01 -4.04 -19.41
C PRO A 115 2.90 -2.86 -18.95
N PRO A 116 2.40 -1.72 -18.47
CA PRO A 116 3.23 -0.60 -18.02
C PRO A 116 4.09 -0.88 -16.77
N PHE A 117 3.82 -1.98 -16.06
CA PHE A 117 4.55 -2.37 -14.84
C PHE A 117 5.42 -3.62 -15.02
N ASN A 118 5.61 -4.08 -16.26
CA ASN A 118 6.54 -5.17 -16.57
C ASN A 118 8.01 -4.71 -16.47
N GLY A 119 8.95 -5.67 -16.40
CA GLY A 119 10.37 -5.37 -16.20
C GLY A 119 11.01 -4.50 -17.31
N ALA A 120 10.49 -4.53 -18.55
CA ALA A 120 10.99 -3.69 -19.65
C ALA A 120 10.56 -2.23 -19.45
N ALA A 121 9.28 -1.98 -19.16
CA ALA A 121 8.75 -0.65 -18.86
C ALA A 121 9.44 -0.05 -17.62
N LEU A 122 9.61 -0.84 -16.56
CA LEU A 122 10.27 -0.40 -15.34
C LEU A 122 11.70 0.10 -15.60
N ARG A 123 12.47 -0.58 -16.44
CA ARG A 123 13.83 -0.13 -16.80
C ARG A 123 13.85 1.26 -17.43
N GLY A 124 12.83 1.60 -18.21
CA GLY A 124 12.70 2.93 -18.83
C GLY A 124 12.53 4.09 -17.83
N TYR A 125 12.04 3.81 -16.62
CA TYR A 125 11.85 4.87 -15.59
C TYR A 125 13.09 5.12 -14.71
N ARG A 126 14.10 4.24 -14.77
CA ARG A 126 15.22 4.23 -13.81
C ARG A 126 16.01 5.53 -13.77
N ASP A 127 16.37 6.08 -14.90
CA ASP A 127 17.23 7.27 -14.95
C ASP A 127 16.48 8.52 -14.47
N MET A 128 15.20 8.65 -14.83
CA MET A 128 14.34 9.71 -14.31
C MET A 128 14.18 9.61 -12.77
N MET A 129 14.02 8.39 -12.23
CA MET A 129 13.93 8.20 -10.78
C MET A 129 15.23 8.62 -10.06
N LYS A 130 16.39 8.29 -10.62
CA LYS A 130 17.69 8.72 -10.07
C LYS A 130 17.81 10.24 -10.08
N GLU A 131 17.47 10.89 -11.18
CA GLU A 131 17.53 12.36 -11.29
C GLU A 131 16.62 13.04 -10.25
N LEU A 132 15.37 12.57 -10.11
CA LEU A 132 14.42 13.11 -9.15
C LEU A 132 14.87 12.88 -7.71
N ALA A 133 15.41 11.71 -7.41
CA ALA A 133 15.99 11.40 -6.11
C ALA A 133 17.15 12.34 -5.80
N ALA A 134 18.13 12.47 -6.70
CA ALA A 134 19.29 13.33 -6.52
C ALA A 134 18.89 14.81 -6.28
N ARG A 135 17.89 15.28 -7.03
CA ARG A 135 17.40 16.65 -6.89
C ARG A 135 16.74 16.92 -5.53
N GLU A 136 15.89 16.01 -5.05
CA GLU A 136 15.24 16.17 -3.74
C GLU A 136 16.24 16.01 -2.60
N ILE A 137 17.10 14.99 -2.66
CA ILE A 137 18.06 14.67 -1.61
C ILE A 137 19.13 15.76 -1.52
N GLY A 138 19.53 16.36 -2.63
CA GLY A 138 20.43 17.51 -2.68
C GLY A 138 19.95 18.75 -1.92
N ARG A 139 18.62 18.85 -1.66
CA ARG A 139 17.97 19.95 -0.92
C ARG A 139 17.79 19.64 0.58
N TRP A 140 18.29 18.52 1.07
CA TRP A 140 18.11 18.18 2.48
C TRP A 140 18.92 19.10 3.39
N PRO A 141 18.35 19.51 4.55
CA PRO A 141 19.10 20.24 5.55
C PRO A 141 20.19 19.36 6.14
N VAL A 142 21.39 19.90 6.26
CA VAL A 142 22.57 19.22 6.80
C VAL A 142 22.77 19.60 8.26
N GLY A 143 23.05 18.60 9.12
CA GLY A 143 23.35 18.81 10.54
C GLY A 143 22.16 19.23 11.41
N THR A 144 20.96 19.34 10.86
CA THR A 144 19.76 19.74 11.62
C THR A 144 18.65 18.71 11.52
N PRO A 145 17.87 18.46 12.60
CA PRO A 145 16.78 17.49 12.59
C PRO A 145 15.63 17.90 11.68
N PHE A 146 15.18 16.99 10.80
CA PHE A 146 13.99 17.18 9.99
C PHE A 146 13.15 15.90 9.92
N ALA A 147 11.88 16.03 9.53
CA ALA A 147 11.01 14.89 9.28
C ALA A 147 11.26 14.35 7.86
N ALA A 148 11.61 13.07 7.74
CA ALA A 148 11.87 12.44 6.45
C ALA A 148 10.58 12.19 5.64
N GLN A 149 9.47 11.83 6.31
CA GLN A 149 8.23 11.45 5.62
C GLN A 149 7.65 12.52 4.68
N PRO A 150 7.58 13.82 5.03
CA PRO A 150 7.15 14.84 4.05
C PRO A 150 8.05 14.93 2.82
N ARG A 151 9.38 14.70 2.99
CA ARG A 151 10.34 14.69 1.88
C ARG A 151 10.13 13.48 0.99
N MET A 152 9.93 12.30 1.60
CA MET A 152 9.64 11.08 0.86
C MET A 152 8.29 11.19 0.11
N ASN A 153 7.25 11.74 0.74
CA ASN A 153 5.98 12.00 0.07
C ASN A 153 6.14 12.93 -1.15
N ALA A 154 6.97 13.96 -1.04
CA ALA A 154 7.17 14.90 -2.16
C ALA A 154 7.85 14.24 -3.35
N VAL A 155 8.94 13.49 -3.13
CA VAL A 155 9.69 12.85 -4.22
C VAL A 155 8.91 11.70 -4.85
N THR A 156 8.23 10.86 -4.06
CA THR A 156 7.45 9.75 -4.60
C THR A 156 6.20 10.24 -5.36
N LEU A 157 5.54 11.32 -4.89
CA LEU A 157 4.44 11.92 -5.65
C LEU A 157 4.93 12.50 -6.98
N GLU A 158 6.07 13.18 -6.99
CA GLU A 158 6.67 13.72 -8.21
C GLU A 158 7.00 12.58 -9.20
N MET A 159 7.62 11.48 -8.72
CA MET A 159 7.92 10.32 -9.54
C MET A 159 6.65 9.71 -10.12
N MET A 160 5.62 9.53 -9.30
CA MET A 160 4.33 8.98 -9.75
C MET A 160 3.65 9.86 -10.80
N LEU A 161 3.62 11.19 -10.62
CA LEU A 161 3.04 12.09 -11.61
C LEU A 161 3.78 12.03 -12.95
N ARG A 162 5.10 11.92 -12.93
CA ARG A 162 5.91 11.81 -14.16
C ARG A 162 5.78 10.45 -14.83
N VAL A 163 5.82 9.36 -14.05
CA VAL A 163 5.70 8.01 -14.61
C VAL A 163 4.28 7.74 -15.10
N VAL A 164 3.28 8.11 -14.31
CA VAL A 164 1.88 7.78 -14.62
C VAL A 164 1.33 8.68 -15.70
N LEU A 165 1.59 9.98 -15.63
CA LEU A 165 1.02 10.96 -16.54
C LEU A 165 2.03 11.54 -17.55
N GLY A 166 3.32 11.18 -17.48
CA GLY A 166 4.34 11.71 -18.39
C GLY A 166 4.53 13.24 -18.29
N LEU A 167 4.07 13.84 -17.21
CA LEU A 167 4.11 15.30 -17.06
C LEU A 167 5.53 15.77 -16.80
N ARG A 168 5.95 16.80 -17.56
CA ARG A 168 7.21 17.51 -17.31
C ARG A 168 6.96 18.69 -16.37
N GLU A 169 8.03 19.36 -15.93
CA GLU A 169 7.89 20.59 -15.14
C GLU A 169 7.03 21.63 -15.87
N GLY A 170 6.15 22.29 -15.11
CA GLY A 170 5.26 23.30 -15.65
C GLY A 170 3.86 23.31 -15.01
N PRO A 171 2.99 24.20 -15.52
CA PRO A 171 1.66 24.44 -14.93
C PRO A 171 0.78 23.18 -14.81
N GLN A 172 0.86 22.23 -15.75
CA GLN A 172 0.07 20.99 -15.71
C GLN A 172 0.46 20.10 -14.53
N LEU A 173 1.76 19.95 -14.27
CA LEU A 173 2.26 19.18 -13.12
C LEU A 173 1.86 19.84 -11.80
N ASP A 174 1.98 21.18 -11.71
CA ASP A 174 1.62 21.94 -10.52
C ASP A 174 0.12 21.92 -10.24
N ALA A 175 -0.71 21.89 -11.27
CA ALA A 175 -2.16 21.76 -11.17
C ALA A 175 -2.59 20.42 -10.53
N LEU A 176 -1.78 19.39 -10.60
CA LEU A 176 -2.07 18.07 -9.99
C LEU A 176 -1.31 17.83 -8.69
N ARG A 177 -0.06 18.29 -8.56
CA ARG A 177 0.80 18.06 -7.38
C ARG A 177 0.12 18.49 -6.07
N VAL A 178 -0.36 19.74 -6.01
CA VAL A 178 -0.98 20.28 -4.79
C VAL A 178 -2.33 19.60 -4.49
N PRO A 179 -3.25 19.45 -5.45
CA PRO A 179 -4.50 18.71 -5.23
C PRO A 179 -4.29 17.27 -4.76
N PHE A 180 -3.42 16.50 -5.39
CA PHE A 180 -3.16 15.11 -4.96
C PHE A 180 -2.56 15.03 -3.56
N SER A 181 -1.60 15.88 -3.22
CA SER A 181 -1.03 15.95 -1.86
C SER A 181 -2.11 16.22 -0.80
N ARG A 182 -3.07 17.12 -1.10
CA ARG A 182 -4.20 17.41 -0.21
C ARG A 182 -5.22 16.26 -0.15
N LEU A 183 -5.47 15.58 -1.26
CA LEU A 183 -6.38 14.45 -1.32
C LEU A 183 -5.93 13.33 -0.37
N VAL A 184 -4.65 12.98 -0.43
CA VAL A 184 -4.04 11.93 0.41
C VAL A 184 -4.00 12.33 1.89
N SER A 185 -3.76 13.60 2.16
CA SER A 185 -3.68 14.13 3.54
C SER A 185 -5.04 14.32 4.20
N ALA A 186 -6.16 14.12 3.47
CA ALA A 186 -7.51 14.30 4.00
C ALA A 186 -7.80 13.32 5.14
N SER A 187 -8.47 13.78 6.19
CA SER A 187 -8.83 12.91 7.32
C SER A 187 -9.97 11.95 7.00
N MET A 188 -10.09 10.85 7.77
CA MET A 188 -11.24 9.92 7.64
C MET A 188 -12.59 10.62 7.80
N ALA A 189 -12.67 11.67 8.62
CA ALA A 189 -13.89 12.45 8.78
C ALA A 189 -14.31 13.14 7.47
N VAL A 190 -13.34 13.56 6.64
CA VAL A 190 -13.62 14.15 5.33
C VAL A 190 -14.16 13.09 4.36
N TYR A 191 -13.61 11.87 4.41
CA TYR A 191 -14.14 10.75 3.60
C TYR A 191 -15.58 10.35 3.99
N ALA A 192 -16.09 10.74 5.17
CA ALA A 192 -17.50 10.56 5.51
C ALA A 192 -18.44 11.29 4.55
N GLY A 193 -18.03 12.40 3.95
CA GLY A 193 -18.80 13.10 2.91
C GLY A 193 -19.00 12.30 1.63
N GLU A 194 -18.15 11.32 1.36
CA GLU A 194 -18.31 10.41 0.23
C GLU A 194 -19.38 9.34 0.47
N VAL A 195 -19.75 9.11 1.74
CA VAL A 195 -20.81 8.18 2.14
C VAL A 195 -22.13 8.90 2.43
N VAL A 196 -22.06 10.15 2.90
CA VAL A 196 -23.20 11.01 3.24
C VAL A 196 -23.19 12.25 2.34
N PRO A 197 -23.81 12.21 1.15
CA PRO A 197 -23.70 13.27 0.14
C PRO A 197 -24.17 14.66 0.61
N GLN A 198 -25.07 14.72 1.58
CA GLN A 198 -25.56 15.99 2.15
C GLN A 198 -24.42 16.82 2.76
N LEU A 199 -23.40 16.15 3.33
CA LEU A 199 -22.23 16.81 3.91
C LEU A 199 -21.39 17.57 2.86
N GLN A 200 -21.40 17.12 1.60
CA GLN A 200 -20.60 17.72 0.51
C GLN A 200 -20.99 19.17 0.18
N ARG A 201 -22.09 19.66 0.75
CA ARG A 201 -22.54 21.07 0.60
C ARG A 201 -21.84 22.02 1.57
N PHE A 202 -21.15 21.52 2.61
CA PHE A 202 -20.65 22.30 3.72
C PHE A 202 -19.15 22.11 3.99
N GLY A 203 -18.52 23.18 4.50
CA GLY A 203 -17.20 23.19 5.14
C GLY A 203 -16.11 22.36 4.46
N PRO A 204 -15.45 21.45 5.21
CA PRO A 204 -14.33 20.67 4.69
C PRO A 204 -14.76 19.68 3.60
N TRP A 205 -15.98 19.16 3.64
CA TRP A 205 -16.51 18.22 2.65
C TRP A 205 -16.75 18.88 1.29
N LYS A 206 -17.26 20.14 1.28
CA LYS A 206 -17.39 20.96 0.05
C LYS A 206 -16.02 21.19 -0.58
N ARG A 207 -15.01 21.56 0.23
CA ARG A 207 -13.64 21.76 -0.26
C ARG A 207 -13.03 20.48 -0.82
N PHE A 208 -13.28 19.35 -0.18
CA PHE A 208 -12.80 18.04 -0.65
C PHE A 208 -13.45 17.66 -2.00
N ARG A 209 -14.76 17.85 -2.13
CA ARG A 209 -15.48 17.64 -3.39
C ARG A 209 -14.88 18.51 -4.52
N GLN A 210 -14.71 19.81 -4.28
CA GLN A 210 -14.09 20.74 -5.25
C GLN A 210 -12.65 20.34 -5.61
N LEU A 211 -11.90 19.82 -4.65
CA LEU A 211 -10.54 19.30 -4.87
C LEU A 211 -10.56 18.09 -5.82
N ARG A 212 -11.49 17.16 -5.59
CA ARG A 212 -11.66 15.97 -6.44
C ARG A 212 -12.11 16.37 -7.85
N GLU A 213 -13.08 17.26 -7.98
CA GLU A 213 -13.55 17.79 -9.28
C GLU A 213 -12.39 18.37 -10.09
N ARG A 214 -11.51 19.16 -9.47
CA ARG A 214 -10.31 19.72 -10.15
C ARG A 214 -9.34 18.65 -10.63
N ILE A 215 -9.14 17.60 -9.84
CA ILE A 215 -8.32 16.45 -10.25
C ILE A 215 -8.96 15.74 -11.44
N ASP A 216 -10.26 15.50 -11.39
CA ASP A 216 -11.01 14.82 -12.44
C ASP A 216 -10.96 15.63 -13.74
N ASP A 217 -11.20 16.95 -13.68
CA ASP A 217 -11.12 17.85 -14.85
C ASP A 217 -9.74 17.80 -15.51
N ALA A 218 -8.67 17.86 -14.71
CA ALA A 218 -7.30 17.80 -15.21
C ALA A 218 -6.98 16.43 -15.84
N LEU A 219 -7.40 15.33 -15.23
CA LEU A 219 -7.18 13.99 -15.77
C LEU A 219 -7.98 13.75 -17.06
N TYR A 220 -9.23 14.16 -17.12
CA TYR A 220 -10.03 14.05 -18.34
C TYR A 220 -9.49 14.95 -19.47
N ALA A 221 -8.95 16.12 -19.15
CA ALA A 221 -8.30 16.98 -20.15
C ALA A 221 -7.07 16.28 -20.75
N GLU A 222 -6.22 15.69 -19.90
CA GLU A 222 -5.03 14.95 -20.32
C GLU A 222 -5.38 13.70 -21.16
N ILE A 223 -6.41 12.94 -20.77
CA ILE A 223 -6.88 11.77 -21.52
C ILE A 223 -7.38 12.18 -22.90
N ARG A 224 -8.19 13.24 -23.01
CA ARG A 224 -8.72 13.75 -24.29
C ARG A 224 -7.59 14.24 -25.21
N GLU A 225 -6.64 15.02 -24.66
CA GLU A 225 -5.49 15.52 -25.42
C GLU A 225 -4.71 14.36 -26.05
N ARG A 226 -4.41 13.31 -25.27
CA ARG A 226 -3.66 12.17 -25.77
C ARG A 226 -4.40 11.33 -26.79
N ARG A 227 -5.71 11.14 -26.61
CA ARG A 227 -6.51 10.43 -27.59
C ARG A 227 -6.61 11.19 -28.91
N SER A 228 -6.70 12.54 -28.88
CA SER A 228 -6.75 13.35 -30.08
C SER A 228 -5.41 13.47 -30.80
N ALA A 229 -4.30 13.42 -30.08
CA ALA A 229 -2.95 13.51 -30.64
C ALA A 229 -2.52 12.27 -31.46
N GLY A 230 -3.18 11.12 -31.29
CA GLY A 230 -2.95 9.90 -32.08
C GLY A 230 -1.59 9.21 -31.88
N THR A 231 -0.61 9.86 -31.29
CA THR A 231 0.77 9.39 -31.09
C THR A 231 1.04 9.10 -29.61
N THR A 232 0.46 8.01 -29.10
CA THR A 232 0.63 7.62 -27.70
C THR A 232 1.80 6.68 -27.46
N ALA A 233 2.24 5.92 -28.46
CA ALA A 233 3.22 4.84 -28.31
C ALA A 233 4.62 5.33 -27.90
N ASP A 234 5.04 6.55 -28.30
CA ASP A 234 6.40 7.04 -28.10
C ASP A 234 6.63 7.77 -26.75
N ARG A 235 5.58 8.01 -25.98
CA ARG A 235 5.69 8.80 -24.74
C ARG A 235 6.24 8.03 -23.53
N GLY A 236 6.13 6.71 -23.53
CA GLY A 236 6.71 5.85 -22.49
C GLY A 236 6.04 5.92 -21.11
N ASP A 237 5.10 6.84 -20.85
CA ASP A 237 4.36 6.93 -19.60
C ASP A 237 3.18 5.95 -19.52
N VAL A 238 2.69 5.70 -18.29
CA VAL A 238 1.64 4.70 -18.03
C VAL A 238 0.33 5.06 -18.74
N LEU A 239 -0.11 6.32 -18.69
CA LEU A 239 -1.37 6.74 -19.32
C LEU A 239 -1.33 6.51 -20.84
N SER A 240 -0.24 6.88 -21.50
CA SER A 240 -0.06 6.66 -22.94
C SER A 240 -0.06 5.18 -23.30
N GLN A 241 0.65 4.38 -22.52
CA GLN A 241 0.66 2.91 -22.71
C GLN A 241 -0.74 2.31 -22.51
N LEU A 242 -1.50 2.75 -21.48
CA LEU A 242 -2.86 2.25 -21.24
C LEU A 242 -3.86 2.68 -22.32
N ILE A 243 -3.73 3.89 -22.88
CA ILE A 243 -4.54 4.33 -24.02
C ILE A 243 -4.28 3.46 -25.25
N ALA A 244 -3.02 3.06 -25.47
CA ALA A 244 -2.61 2.20 -26.59
C ALA A 244 -2.88 0.70 -26.33
N THR A 245 -3.04 0.29 -25.05
CA THR A 245 -3.21 -1.12 -24.70
C THR A 245 -4.57 -1.63 -25.16
N GLN A 246 -4.53 -2.74 -25.90
CA GLN A 246 -5.69 -3.54 -26.28
C GLN A 246 -5.40 -5.01 -26.00
N VAL A 247 -6.33 -5.69 -25.32
CA VAL A 247 -6.25 -7.12 -25.02
C VAL A 247 -7.54 -7.77 -25.45
N ASP A 248 -7.46 -8.75 -26.35
CA ASP A 248 -8.62 -9.48 -26.91
C ASP A 248 -9.69 -8.54 -27.51
N GLY A 249 -9.28 -7.43 -28.13
CA GLY A 249 -10.17 -6.41 -28.69
C GLY A 249 -10.72 -5.40 -27.67
N ASP A 250 -10.45 -5.60 -26.40
CA ASP A 250 -10.93 -4.77 -25.30
C ASP A 250 -9.89 -3.68 -24.91
N ARG A 251 -10.38 -2.52 -24.46
CA ARG A 251 -9.59 -1.35 -24.04
C ARG A 251 -10.28 -0.61 -22.93
N LEU A 252 -9.51 0.20 -22.19
CA LEU A 252 -10.07 1.08 -21.14
C LEU A 252 -10.85 2.25 -21.73
N SER A 253 -12.04 2.50 -21.20
CA SER A 253 -12.80 3.73 -21.42
C SER A 253 -12.13 4.93 -20.73
N ASP A 254 -12.55 6.17 -21.06
CA ASP A 254 -12.01 7.37 -20.41
C ASP A 254 -12.32 7.41 -18.90
N ALA A 255 -13.50 6.92 -18.50
CA ALA A 255 -13.87 6.81 -17.10
C ALA A 255 -12.97 5.79 -16.36
N GLU A 256 -12.75 4.62 -16.96
CA GLU A 256 -11.83 3.63 -16.38
C GLU A 256 -10.40 4.16 -16.34
N LEU A 257 -9.90 4.84 -17.38
CA LEU A 257 -8.58 5.48 -17.37
C LEU A 257 -8.45 6.46 -16.20
N ARG A 258 -9.44 7.36 -16.02
CA ARG A 258 -9.48 8.29 -14.88
C ARG A 258 -9.38 7.53 -13.56
N ASP A 259 -10.18 6.47 -13.38
CA ASP A 259 -10.22 5.69 -12.15
C ASP A 259 -8.88 4.97 -11.88
N GLN A 260 -8.23 4.45 -12.93
CA GLN A 260 -6.89 3.88 -12.79
C GLN A 260 -5.84 4.94 -12.46
N MET A 261 -5.88 6.14 -13.10
CA MET A 261 -4.91 7.22 -12.81
C MET A 261 -5.02 7.66 -11.34
N VAL A 262 -6.22 7.91 -10.84
CA VAL A 262 -6.42 8.24 -9.42
C VAL A 262 -5.93 7.11 -8.52
N THR A 263 -6.24 5.86 -8.86
CA THR A 263 -5.83 4.69 -8.09
C THR A 263 -4.31 4.55 -8.03
N LEU A 264 -3.64 4.63 -9.16
CA LEU A 264 -2.18 4.49 -9.24
C LEU A 264 -1.46 5.61 -8.49
N LEU A 265 -1.92 6.86 -8.66
CA LEU A 265 -1.35 8.00 -7.96
C LEU A 265 -1.56 7.94 -6.45
N LEU A 266 -2.73 7.50 -5.97
CA LEU A 266 -3.00 7.36 -4.54
C LEU A 266 -2.21 6.19 -3.93
N ALA A 267 -2.20 5.03 -4.61
CA ALA A 267 -1.57 3.83 -4.08
C ALA A 267 -0.04 3.88 -4.14
N GLY A 268 0.53 4.50 -5.18
CA GLY A 268 1.96 4.40 -5.47
C GLY A 268 2.85 5.31 -4.63
N HIS A 269 2.43 6.54 -4.32
CA HIS A 269 3.35 7.46 -3.67
C HIS A 269 3.40 7.33 -2.15
N GLU A 270 2.26 7.30 -1.45
CA GLU A 270 2.24 7.32 0.01
C GLU A 270 2.82 6.03 0.61
N THR A 271 2.53 4.88 0.01
CA THR A 271 3.01 3.58 0.53
C THR A 271 4.53 3.46 0.43
N THR A 272 5.12 3.87 -0.68
CA THR A 272 6.58 3.92 -0.86
C THR A 272 7.23 4.93 0.07
N ALA A 273 6.64 6.12 0.21
CA ALA A 273 7.13 7.15 1.13
C ALA A 273 7.15 6.69 2.59
N ILE A 274 6.13 5.96 3.03
CA ILE A 274 6.08 5.37 4.38
C ILE A 274 7.19 4.34 4.56
N THR A 275 7.36 3.42 3.61
CA THR A 275 8.43 2.42 3.63
C THR A 275 9.80 3.08 3.73
N LEU A 276 10.10 4.05 2.86
CA LEU A 276 11.36 4.80 2.89
C LEU A 276 11.56 5.53 4.22
N SER A 277 10.50 6.13 4.76
CA SER A 277 10.58 6.85 6.04
C SER A 277 10.98 5.93 7.19
N TRP A 278 10.42 4.72 7.23
CA TRP A 278 10.81 3.71 8.21
C TRP A 278 12.23 3.20 7.96
N THR A 279 12.60 2.91 6.72
CA THR A 279 13.98 2.48 6.38
C THR A 279 15.02 3.52 6.80
N LEU A 280 14.76 4.81 6.55
CA LEU A 280 15.66 5.90 6.98
C LEU A 280 15.71 6.03 8.51
N HIS A 281 14.58 5.82 9.20
CA HIS A 281 14.54 5.77 10.66
C HIS A 281 15.40 4.65 11.22
N ASP A 282 15.25 3.42 10.69
CA ASP A 282 15.95 2.24 11.17
C ASP A 282 17.47 2.42 10.96
N LEU A 283 17.88 2.87 9.77
CA LEU A 283 19.28 3.16 9.46
C LEU A 283 19.88 4.28 10.33
N ALA A 284 19.10 5.29 10.67
CA ALA A 284 19.57 6.36 11.55
C ALA A 284 19.81 5.89 12.98
N HIS A 285 19.04 4.89 13.48
CA HIS A 285 19.13 4.38 14.84
C HIS A 285 20.11 3.21 14.99
N ASP A 286 20.48 2.53 13.90
CA ASP A 286 21.46 1.44 13.88
C ASP A 286 22.65 1.78 12.97
N GLN A 287 23.73 2.27 13.57
CA GLN A 287 24.91 2.69 12.82
C GLN A 287 25.65 1.51 12.18
N ALA A 288 25.64 0.32 12.81
CA ALA A 288 26.27 -0.87 12.26
C ALA A 288 25.52 -1.37 11.01
N LEU A 289 24.19 -1.36 11.06
CA LEU A 289 23.33 -1.63 9.90
C LEU A 289 23.56 -0.61 8.80
N GLN A 290 23.65 0.68 9.15
CA GLN A 290 23.91 1.75 8.19
C GLN A 290 25.27 1.59 7.51
N ASP A 291 26.33 1.22 8.26
CA ASP A 291 27.66 0.98 7.70
C ASP A 291 27.66 -0.15 6.67
N LYS A 292 26.97 -1.25 6.96
CA LYS A 292 26.77 -2.35 5.99
C LYS A 292 26.00 -1.88 4.75
N ALA A 293 24.94 -1.09 4.93
CA ALA A 293 24.15 -0.57 3.81
C ALA A 293 24.97 0.42 2.95
N ILE A 294 25.79 1.24 3.56
CA ILE A 294 26.73 2.14 2.86
C ILE A 294 27.76 1.32 2.07
N ALA A 295 28.36 0.30 2.69
CA ALA A 295 29.30 -0.58 1.99
C ALA A 295 28.66 -1.29 0.79
N ALA A 296 27.41 -1.73 0.92
CA ALA A 296 26.66 -2.32 -0.17
C ALA A 296 26.42 -1.33 -1.33
N VAL A 297 26.15 -0.06 -1.02
CA VAL A 297 26.03 0.99 -2.05
C VAL A 297 27.38 1.23 -2.74
N ASP A 298 28.46 1.33 -2.00
CA ASP A 298 29.81 1.63 -2.51
C ASP A 298 30.37 0.48 -3.37
N THR A 299 30.01 -0.76 -3.06
CA THR A 299 30.42 -1.97 -3.82
C THR A 299 29.43 -2.39 -4.91
N GLY A 300 28.24 -1.78 -4.97
CA GLY A 300 27.20 -2.15 -5.92
C GLY A 300 26.46 -3.45 -5.55
N ASP A 301 26.44 -3.86 -4.28
CA ASP A 301 25.67 -5.00 -3.82
C ASP A 301 24.17 -4.66 -3.70
N ASP A 302 23.50 -4.69 -4.83
CA ASP A 302 22.05 -4.41 -4.93
C ASP A 302 21.21 -5.39 -4.12
N LYS A 303 21.66 -6.64 -3.94
CA LYS A 303 20.89 -7.67 -3.21
C LYS A 303 20.80 -7.34 -1.73
N TYR A 304 21.91 -6.99 -1.10
CA TYR A 304 21.91 -6.58 0.31
C TYR A 304 21.06 -5.32 0.51
N PHE A 305 21.21 -4.38 -0.40
CA PHE A 305 20.50 -3.13 -0.37
C PHE A 305 18.97 -3.30 -0.46
N GLU A 306 18.50 -4.16 -1.39
CA GLU A 306 17.09 -4.54 -1.46
C GLU A 306 16.61 -5.27 -0.20
N ALA A 307 17.47 -6.09 0.41
CA ALA A 307 17.15 -6.82 1.64
C ALA A 307 16.93 -5.87 2.83
N VAL A 308 17.68 -4.76 2.91
CA VAL A 308 17.44 -3.70 3.91
C VAL A 308 16.04 -3.12 3.77
N ILE A 309 15.59 -2.81 2.54
CA ILE A 309 14.24 -2.30 2.29
C ILE A 309 13.18 -3.34 2.63
N LYS A 310 13.41 -4.60 2.24
CA LYS A 310 12.48 -5.71 2.52
C LYS A 310 12.31 -5.96 4.02
N GLU A 311 13.39 -5.85 4.80
CA GLU A 311 13.34 -6.02 6.25
C GLU A 311 12.61 -4.86 6.94
N SER A 312 12.80 -3.63 6.48
CA SER A 312 12.00 -2.50 6.94
C SER A 312 10.50 -2.70 6.65
N MET A 313 10.14 -3.21 5.45
CA MET A 313 8.75 -3.56 5.13
C MET A 313 8.19 -4.67 6.02
N ARG A 314 9.02 -5.60 6.48
CA ARG A 314 8.61 -6.65 7.41
C ARG A 314 8.31 -6.09 8.80
N LEU A 315 9.25 -5.29 9.34
CA LEU A 315 9.12 -4.70 10.68
C LEU A 315 8.01 -3.65 10.75
N HIS A 316 7.84 -2.89 9.68
CA HIS A 316 6.92 -1.76 9.60
C HIS A 316 5.92 -1.94 8.44
N PRO A 317 5.02 -2.94 8.52
CA PRO A 317 4.06 -3.16 7.45
C PRO A 317 3.17 -1.93 7.26
N VAL A 318 3.14 -1.38 6.05
CA VAL A 318 2.29 -0.23 5.69
C VAL A 318 0.82 -0.57 5.94
N PHE A 319 0.40 -1.78 5.56
CA PHE A 319 -0.91 -2.34 5.88
C PHE A 319 -0.77 -3.44 6.91
N TYR A 320 -1.44 -3.29 8.06
CA TYR A 320 -1.42 -4.32 9.10
C TYR A 320 -2.21 -5.56 8.73
N ALA A 321 -3.27 -5.39 7.97
CA ALA A 321 -4.10 -6.46 7.42
C ALA A 321 -4.81 -5.97 6.14
N VAL A 322 -5.22 -6.92 5.28
CA VAL A 322 -6.00 -6.64 4.08
C VAL A 322 -7.35 -7.35 4.13
N ALA A 323 -8.40 -6.65 3.70
CA ALA A 323 -9.78 -7.08 3.83
C ALA A 323 -10.25 -7.93 2.65
N ARG A 324 -11.14 -8.91 2.94
CA ARG A 324 -11.94 -9.64 1.97
C ARG A 324 -13.36 -9.78 2.51
N ARG A 325 -14.37 -9.40 1.75
CA ARG A 325 -15.78 -9.65 2.09
C ARG A 325 -16.18 -11.01 1.57
N LEU A 326 -16.85 -11.81 2.40
CA LEU A 326 -17.34 -13.11 2.00
C LEU A 326 -18.69 -13.01 1.29
N THR A 327 -18.83 -13.73 0.19
CA THR A 327 -20.07 -13.85 -0.57
C THR A 327 -20.97 -14.99 -0.07
N HIS A 328 -20.36 -16.00 0.54
CA HIS A 328 -21.05 -17.17 1.13
C HIS A 328 -20.33 -17.64 2.37
N ASP A 329 -20.98 -18.55 3.13
CA ASP A 329 -20.40 -19.15 4.33
C ASP A 329 -19.17 -20.00 3.97
N ILE A 330 -18.14 -19.93 4.79
CA ILE A 330 -16.91 -20.74 4.63
C ILE A 330 -16.49 -21.38 5.95
N GLU A 331 -15.73 -22.46 5.85
CA GLU A 331 -14.92 -22.97 6.96
C GLU A 331 -13.55 -22.27 6.93
N LEU A 332 -13.12 -21.74 8.07
CA LEU A 332 -11.82 -21.10 8.21
C LEU A 332 -11.22 -21.42 9.58
N GLY A 333 -10.17 -22.26 9.60
CA GLY A 333 -9.50 -22.67 10.84
C GLY A 333 -10.39 -23.41 11.83
N GLY A 334 -11.33 -24.22 11.34
CA GLY A 334 -12.27 -24.99 12.18
C GLY A 334 -13.51 -24.20 12.62
N TYR A 335 -13.70 -22.98 12.11
CA TYR A 335 -14.86 -22.14 12.41
C TYR A 335 -15.70 -21.88 11.17
N ARG A 336 -17.01 -21.74 11.34
CA ARG A 336 -17.89 -21.20 10.32
C ARG A 336 -17.78 -19.68 10.30
N VAL A 337 -17.41 -19.10 9.18
CA VAL A 337 -17.47 -17.65 8.96
C VAL A 337 -18.59 -17.34 7.96
N PRO A 338 -19.66 -16.67 8.40
CA PRO A 338 -20.85 -16.43 7.56
C PRO A 338 -20.58 -15.48 6.38
N ALA A 339 -21.40 -15.63 5.34
CA ALA A 339 -21.52 -14.66 4.25
C ALA A 339 -21.71 -13.23 4.80
N GLY A 340 -21.17 -12.26 4.09
CA GLY A 340 -21.23 -10.86 4.52
C GLY A 340 -20.24 -10.45 5.61
N TYR A 341 -19.51 -11.40 6.23
CA TYR A 341 -18.39 -11.05 7.11
C TYR A 341 -17.22 -10.50 6.29
N THR A 342 -16.41 -9.65 6.92
CA THR A 342 -15.13 -9.22 6.37
C THR A 342 -14.00 -9.99 7.04
N VAL A 343 -13.23 -10.76 6.27
CA VAL A 343 -12.02 -11.42 6.74
C VAL A 343 -10.82 -10.50 6.52
N PHE A 344 -10.10 -10.21 7.58
CA PHE A 344 -8.83 -9.47 7.57
C PHE A 344 -7.67 -10.46 7.58
N ALA A 345 -6.99 -10.62 6.45
CA ALA A 345 -5.73 -11.37 6.38
C ALA A 345 -4.62 -10.54 7.04
N GLY A 346 -4.12 -11.01 8.18
CA GLY A 346 -3.19 -10.30 9.04
C GLY A 346 -1.76 -10.34 8.53
N ILE A 347 -1.26 -9.24 7.97
CA ILE A 347 0.14 -9.10 7.54
C ILE A 347 1.04 -8.89 8.75
N GLY A 348 0.72 -7.89 9.58
CA GLY A 348 1.48 -7.58 10.80
C GLY A 348 1.62 -8.77 11.74
N PRO A 349 0.55 -9.49 12.09
CA PRO A 349 0.62 -10.66 12.96
C PRO A 349 1.57 -11.76 12.45
N VAL A 350 1.59 -12.00 11.14
CA VAL A 350 2.48 -13.02 10.54
C VAL A 350 3.93 -12.54 10.50
N GLN A 351 4.16 -11.29 10.10
CA GLN A 351 5.51 -10.73 9.99
C GLN A 351 6.20 -10.49 11.34
N SER A 352 5.45 -10.41 12.44
CA SER A 352 5.96 -10.29 13.81
C SER A 352 5.88 -11.59 14.63
N ASP A 353 5.51 -12.71 14.00
CA ASP A 353 5.37 -14.01 14.69
C ASP A 353 6.74 -14.64 14.94
N PRO A 354 7.11 -14.94 16.22
CA PRO A 354 8.33 -15.69 16.55
C PRO A 354 8.39 -17.09 15.91
N GLY A 355 7.25 -17.72 15.65
CA GLY A 355 7.17 -19.00 14.95
C GLY A 355 7.51 -18.92 13.46
N GLN A 356 7.46 -17.72 12.88
CA GLN A 356 7.77 -17.46 11.47
C GLN A 356 9.14 -16.80 11.28
N HIS A 357 9.57 -16.00 12.25
CA HIS A 357 10.79 -15.23 12.19
C HIS A 357 11.54 -15.33 13.53
N ALA A 358 12.73 -15.92 13.54
CA ALA A 358 13.60 -15.85 14.71
C ALA A 358 13.92 -14.37 15.00
N ASP A 359 13.82 -13.96 16.27
CA ASP A 359 13.97 -12.56 16.70
C ASP A 359 13.17 -11.59 15.84
N PRO A 360 11.81 -11.67 15.87
CA PRO A 360 10.96 -10.96 14.91
C PRO A 360 11.06 -9.43 15.03
N HIS A 361 11.58 -8.91 16.11
CA HIS A 361 11.76 -7.47 16.35
C HIS A 361 13.17 -6.96 16.00
N ALA A 362 14.12 -7.85 15.72
CA ALA A 362 15.46 -7.48 15.27
C ALA A 362 15.44 -7.15 13.76
N PHE A 363 16.16 -6.10 13.37
CA PHE A 363 16.36 -5.74 11.97
C PHE A 363 17.48 -6.60 11.37
N ARG A 364 17.12 -7.60 10.56
CA ARG A 364 18.03 -8.60 9.99
C ARG A 364 17.80 -8.79 8.49
N PRO A 365 18.47 -8.02 7.62
CA PRO A 365 18.37 -8.17 6.16
C PRO A 365 18.78 -9.56 5.68
N GLU A 366 19.63 -10.26 6.43
CA GLU A 366 20.13 -11.60 6.12
C GLU A 366 19.02 -12.64 5.97
N ARG A 367 17.82 -12.40 6.52
CA ARG A 367 16.62 -13.27 6.33
C ARG A 367 16.25 -13.48 4.86
N PHE A 368 16.62 -12.54 4.01
CA PHE A 368 16.34 -12.62 2.57
C PHE A 368 17.40 -13.36 1.77
N PHE A 369 18.44 -13.88 2.46
CA PHE A 369 19.50 -14.68 1.87
C PHE A 369 19.55 -16.11 2.44
N ASP A 370 19.15 -16.30 3.68
CA ASP A 370 19.21 -17.59 4.38
C ASP A 370 18.00 -18.48 4.13
N GLY A 371 17.01 -18.03 3.34
CA GLY A 371 15.81 -18.76 3.00
C GLY A 371 14.72 -18.72 4.09
N SER A 372 14.92 -17.99 5.20
CA SER A 372 13.91 -17.85 6.25
C SER A 372 12.72 -16.99 5.84
N ALA A 373 12.90 -16.04 4.90
CA ALA A 373 11.82 -15.26 4.33
C ALA A 373 11.17 -16.02 3.15
N THR A 374 9.87 -16.27 3.27
CA THR A 374 9.05 -16.99 2.27
C THR A 374 7.93 -16.12 1.72
N ALA A 375 7.27 -16.56 0.67
CA ALA A 375 6.11 -15.87 0.09
C ALA A 375 4.91 -15.76 1.06
N TRP A 376 4.89 -16.49 2.17
CA TRP A 376 3.78 -16.53 3.12
C TRP A 376 4.09 -15.96 4.50
N ASN A 377 5.36 -15.75 4.83
CA ASN A 377 5.75 -15.04 6.05
C ASN A 377 6.26 -13.61 5.77
N TRP A 378 6.40 -13.22 4.48
CA TRP A 378 6.73 -11.87 4.04
C TRP A 378 5.70 -11.37 3.02
N LEU A 379 4.73 -10.58 3.49
CA LEU A 379 3.50 -10.24 2.75
C LEU A 379 3.27 -8.73 2.51
N PRO A 380 4.29 -7.84 2.41
CA PRO A 380 4.04 -6.40 2.25
C PRO A 380 3.28 -6.05 0.96
N PHE A 381 3.41 -6.88 -0.07
CA PHE A 381 2.69 -6.73 -1.34
C PHE A 381 1.46 -7.63 -1.46
N GLY A 382 1.06 -8.30 -0.38
CA GLY A 382 -0.01 -9.29 -0.41
C GLY A 382 0.33 -10.51 -1.28
N ALA A 383 -0.70 -11.29 -1.62
CA ALA A 383 -0.55 -12.51 -2.43
C ALA A 383 -1.79 -12.77 -3.30
N GLY A 384 -1.73 -13.83 -4.12
CA GLY A 384 -2.81 -14.27 -5.00
C GLY A 384 -3.11 -13.29 -6.12
N VAL A 385 -4.32 -13.35 -6.65
CA VAL A 385 -4.77 -12.53 -7.80
C VAL A 385 -4.80 -11.02 -7.48
N ARG A 386 -4.79 -10.66 -6.20
CA ARG A 386 -4.78 -9.28 -5.68
C ARG A 386 -3.40 -8.79 -5.24
N ARG A 387 -2.34 -9.54 -5.53
CA ARG A 387 -0.97 -9.09 -5.24
C ARG A 387 -0.73 -7.72 -5.85
N CYS A 388 0.00 -6.86 -5.13
CA CYS A 388 0.31 -5.49 -5.57
C CYS A 388 0.85 -5.45 -7.01
N LEU A 389 0.21 -4.64 -7.85
CA LEU A 389 0.62 -4.45 -9.24
C LEU A 389 1.95 -3.70 -9.34
N GLY A 390 2.11 -2.68 -8.47
CA GLY A 390 3.27 -1.81 -8.43
C GLY A 390 4.43 -2.33 -7.57
N GLY A 391 4.45 -3.62 -7.14
CA GLY A 391 5.48 -4.11 -6.24
C GLY A 391 6.91 -3.98 -6.79
N GLY A 392 7.12 -4.28 -8.07
CA GLY A 392 8.41 -4.08 -8.73
C GLY A 392 8.81 -2.61 -8.86
N PHE A 393 7.84 -1.75 -9.17
CA PHE A 393 8.02 -0.30 -9.22
C PHE A 393 8.43 0.26 -7.85
N ALA A 394 7.69 -0.09 -6.79
CA ALA A 394 7.96 0.36 -5.42
C ALA A 394 9.37 -0.06 -4.95
N MET A 395 9.82 -1.28 -5.26
CA MET A 395 11.18 -1.72 -4.94
C MET A 395 12.23 -0.93 -5.70
N MET A 396 12.04 -0.71 -7.01
CA MET A 396 12.98 0.06 -7.84
C MET A 396 13.06 1.52 -7.39
N GLU A 397 11.91 2.16 -7.13
CA GLU A 397 11.82 3.53 -6.62
C GLU A 397 12.51 3.66 -5.24
N SER A 398 12.20 2.75 -4.32
CA SER A 398 12.80 2.74 -2.98
C SER A 398 14.32 2.55 -3.04
N THR A 399 14.79 1.65 -3.90
CA THR A 399 16.22 1.40 -4.11
C THR A 399 16.92 2.64 -4.67
N ALA A 400 16.33 3.31 -5.67
CA ALA A 400 16.91 4.51 -6.27
C ALA A 400 17.04 5.66 -5.26
N ILE A 401 15.98 5.92 -4.47
CA ILE A 401 15.96 6.99 -3.47
C ILE A 401 16.93 6.69 -2.33
N LEU A 402 16.89 5.47 -1.76
CA LEU A 402 17.72 5.11 -0.63
C LEU A 402 19.21 5.08 -1.02
N ARG A 403 19.53 4.62 -2.23
CA ARG A 403 20.90 4.65 -2.79
C ARG A 403 21.42 6.09 -2.82
N GLU A 404 20.63 7.01 -3.35
CA GLU A 404 21.03 8.42 -3.44
C GLU A 404 21.24 9.04 -2.06
N VAL A 405 20.41 8.68 -1.07
CA VAL A 405 20.62 9.11 0.33
C VAL A 405 21.97 8.61 0.84
N LEU A 406 22.26 7.32 0.73
CA LEU A 406 23.47 6.72 1.32
C LEU A 406 24.76 7.03 0.54
N LEU A 407 24.67 7.41 -0.72
CA LEU A 407 25.80 7.96 -1.48
C LEU A 407 26.23 9.34 -0.93
N ASN A 408 25.28 10.14 -0.44
CA ASN A 408 25.55 11.53 -0.06
C ASN A 408 25.60 11.77 1.44
N TYR A 409 24.93 10.92 2.24
CA TYR A 409 24.75 11.19 3.68
C TYR A 409 24.97 9.97 4.56
N ARG A 410 25.44 10.25 5.77
CA ARG A 410 25.21 9.42 6.97
C ARG A 410 24.05 10.00 7.74
N LEU A 411 23.27 9.12 8.36
CA LEU A 411 22.08 9.49 9.10
C LEU A 411 22.32 9.28 10.61
N SER A 412 21.74 10.15 11.41
CA SER A 412 21.63 9.95 12.85
C SER A 412 20.23 10.28 13.32
N PRO A 413 19.80 9.80 14.53
CA PRO A 413 18.48 10.06 15.04
C PRO A 413 18.23 11.56 15.22
N GLY A 414 17.10 12.06 14.71
CA GLY A 414 16.65 13.43 14.92
C GLY A 414 15.84 13.61 16.23
N ARG A 415 15.72 12.53 17.02
CA ARG A 415 15.03 12.48 18.33
C ARG A 415 15.70 11.45 19.23
N SER A 416 15.63 11.67 20.54
CA SER A 416 16.16 10.74 21.55
C SER A 416 15.34 9.43 21.67
N ARG A 417 14.03 9.50 21.37
CA ARG A 417 13.15 8.31 21.40
C ARG A 417 12.87 7.85 19.97
N PRO A 418 12.92 6.54 19.71
CA PRO A 418 12.50 5.99 18.42
C PRO A 418 11.05 6.34 18.08
N GLU A 419 10.73 6.26 16.79
CA GLU A 419 9.36 6.39 16.30
C GLU A 419 8.49 5.24 16.81
N THR A 420 7.20 5.52 16.95
CA THR A 420 6.18 4.48 17.12
C THR A 420 5.25 4.47 15.90
N ALA A 421 4.70 3.32 15.57
CA ALA A 421 3.72 3.23 14.52
C ALA A 421 2.42 3.91 14.95
N ARG A 422 1.85 4.74 14.06
CA ARG A 422 0.55 5.38 14.23
C ARG A 422 -0.34 5.06 13.05
N ALA A 423 -1.54 4.56 13.32
CA ALA A 423 -2.53 4.35 12.28
C ALA A 423 -3.00 5.69 11.70
N ARG A 424 -2.95 5.81 10.37
CA ARG A 424 -3.58 6.87 9.59
C ARG A 424 -4.45 6.21 8.53
N HIS A 425 -5.77 6.27 8.68
CA HIS A 425 -6.72 5.50 7.87
C HIS A 425 -6.42 3.98 7.94
N VAL A 426 -6.02 3.41 6.83
CA VAL A 426 -5.69 1.97 6.71
C VAL A 426 -4.19 1.69 6.79
N VAL A 427 -3.34 2.73 6.76
CA VAL A 427 -1.87 2.60 6.77
C VAL A 427 -1.26 2.94 8.11
N TYR A 428 -0.04 2.45 8.36
CA TYR A 428 0.77 2.75 9.55
C TYR A 428 1.95 3.63 9.17
N ILE A 429 2.02 4.80 9.81
CA ILE A 429 3.06 5.81 9.59
C ILE A 429 3.93 6.02 10.82
N PRO A 430 5.18 6.52 10.69
CA PRO A 430 5.96 7.01 11.81
C PRO A 430 5.24 8.15 12.53
N SER A 431 5.13 8.08 13.86
CA SER A 431 4.31 9.01 14.68
C SER A 431 4.74 10.48 14.57
N HIS A 432 6.02 10.73 14.31
CA HIS A 432 6.60 12.07 14.20
C HIS A 432 7.29 12.28 12.84
N GLY A 433 6.96 11.45 11.84
CA GLY A 433 7.42 11.57 10.47
C GLY A 433 8.86 11.11 10.24
N ALA A 434 9.38 10.17 11.06
CA ALA A 434 10.75 9.66 10.97
C ALA A 434 11.79 10.80 11.02
N ARG A 435 11.93 11.45 12.19
CA ARG A 435 12.89 12.55 12.34
C ARG A 435 14.32 12.04 12.36
N ILE A 436 15.11 12.55 11.42
CA ILE A 436 16.53 12.21 11.20
C ILE A 436 17.40 13.48 11.08
N ILE A 437 18.71 13.30 11.21
CA ILE A 437 19.73 14.32 10.85
C ILE A 437 20.58 13.71 9.75
N ALA A 438 20.76 14.44 8.65
CA ALA A 438 21.64 14.06 7.57
C ALA A 438 23.01 14.75 7.72
N HIS A 439 24.09 13.97 7.70
CA HIS A 439 25.48 14.45 7.73
C HIS A 439 26.14 14.12 6.40
N ARG A 440 26.75 15.11 5.75
CA ARG A 440 27.49 14.87 4.48
C ARG A 440 28.53 13.78 4.67
N ARG A 441 28.59 12.82 3.74
CA ARG A 441 29.72 11.89 3.65
C ARG A 441 30.94 12.61 3.09
N ALA A 442 32.08 12.38 3.71
CA ALA A 442 33.35 12.70 3.06
C ALA A 442 33.51 11.76 1.85
N LYS A 443 33.75 12.33 0.68
CA LYS A 443 34.06 11.57 -0.54
C LYS A 443 35.50 11.10 -0.51
#